data_c03f606343219b9d6f72697b7b3dc6e2
#
_entry.id   c03f606343219b9d6f72697b7b3dc6e2
#
_cell.length_a   1.000
_cell.length_b   1.000
_cell.length_c   1.000
_cell.angle_alpha   90.00
_cell.angle_beta   90.00
_cell.angle_gamma   90.00
#
_symmetry.space_group_name_H-M   'P 1'
#
loop_
_entity.id
_entity.type
_entity.pdbx_description
1 polymer ?
#
loop_
_entity_poly.entity_id
_entity_poly.type
_entity_poly.pdbx_seq_one_letter_code
_entity_poly.pdbx_strand_id
1 'polypeptide(L)' 'MNNKRRKTIALVINSLENLSADLEDVAQEESDAYENMPESLQQSDRGSNIEDNIYNLEDCISQINDVIDTLSSVIE' A
#
# COMPACT_ATOMS: atom_id res chain seq x y z
N MET A 1 13.46 8.04 24.64
CA MET A 1 14.01 6.87 23.91
C MET A 1 15.48 7.11 23.60
N ASN A 2 16.30 6.08 23.66
CA ASN A 2 17.73 6.25 23.36
C ASN A 2 18.00 6.27 21.85
N ASN A 3 19.21 6.68 21.47
CA ASN A 3 19.57 6.84 20.06
C ASN A 3 19.60 5.52 19.29
N LYS A 4 19.95 4.42 19.94
CA LYS A 4 19.96 3.11 19.31
C LYS A 4 18.57 2.70 18.87
N ARG A 5 17.56 2.89 19.70
CA ARG A 5 16.18 2.57 19.39
C ARG A 5 15.62 3.49 18.32
N ARG A 6 15.96 4.77 18.37
CA ARG A 6 15.55 5.73 17.33
C ARG A 6 16.08 5.31 15.96
N LYS A 7 17.34 4.90 15.89
CA LYS A 7 17.94 4.45 14.64
C LYS A 7 17.26 3.19 14.10
N THR A 8 16.93 2.25 14.98
CA THR A 8 16.21 1.04 14.59
C THR A 8 14.84 1.38 14.02
N ILE A 9 14.12 2.26 14.69
CA ILE A 9 12.79 2.69 14.21
C ILE A 9 12.92 3.45 12.88
N ALA A 10 13.92 4.29 12.71
CA ALA A 10 14.15 4.96 11.43
C ALA A 10 14.35 3.97 10.28
N LEU A 11 15.10 2.87 10.52
CA LEU A 11 15.28 1.81 9.54
C LEU A 11 13.96 1.08 9.24
N VAL A 12 13.13 0.85 10.25
CA VAL A 12 11.79 0.27 10.08
C VAL A 12 10.92 1.19 9.21
N ILE A 13 10.94 2.49 9.46
CA ILE A 13 10.20 3.47 8.65
C ILE A 13 10.65 3.39 7.19
N ASN A 14 11.94 3.38 6.92
CA ASN A 14 12.45 3.25 5.56
C ASN A 14 11.97 1.96 4.88
N SER A 15 11.99 0.85 5.59
CA SER A 15 11.50 -0.43 5.07
C SER A 15 10.00 -0.36 4.75
N LEU A 16 9.21 0.24 5.62
CA LEU A 16 7.78 0.40 5.40
C LEU A 16 7.48 1.32 4.21
N GLU A 17 8.25 2.39 4.03
CA GLU A 17 8.11 3.28 2.88
C GLU A 17 8.38 2.53 1.57
N ASN A 18 9.43 1.70 1.54
CA ASN A 18 9.75 0.89 0.37
C ASN A 18 8.67 -0.14 0.07
N LEU A 19 8.15 -0.81 1.10
CA LEU A 19 7.07 -1.79 0.97
C LEU A 19 5.78 -1.12 0.50
N SER A 20 5.47 0.06 1.01
CA SER A 20 4.31 0.85 0.58
C SER A 20 4.42 1.20 -0.91
N ALA A 21 5.61 1.61 -1.37
CA ALA A 21 5.85 1.91 -2.78
C ALA A 21 5.66 0.67 -3.67
N ASP A 22 6.13 -0.50 -3.22
CA ASP A 22 5.94 -1.76 -3.92
C ASP A 22 4.45 -2.10 -4.06
N LEU A 23 3.67 -1.88 -3.01
CA LEU A 23 2.22 -2.11 -3.05
C LEU A 23 1.51 -1.11 -3.96
N GLU A 24 1.98 0.14 -4.02
CA GLU A 24 1.44 1.13 -4.96
C GLU A 24 1.65 0.67 -6.40
N ASP A 25 2.80 0.10 -6.72
CA ASP A 25 3.07 -0.45 -8.05
C ASP A 25 2.14 -1.61 -8.37
N VAL A 26 1.91 -2.51 -7.42
CA VAL A 26 0.97 -3.64 -7.59
C VAL A 26 -0.46 -3.13 -7.80
N ALA A 27 -0.89 -2.14 -7.01
CA ALA A 27 -2.21 -1.55 -7.15
C ALA A 27 -2.39 -0.88 -8.52
N GLN A 28 -1.35 -0.21 -9.00
CA GLN A 28 -1.38 0.41 -10.34
C GLN A 28 -1.47 -0.64 -11.44
N GLU A 29 -0.73 -1.75 -11.32
CA GLU A 29 -0.80 -2.86 -12.28
C GLU A 29 -2.20 -3.48 -12.32
N GLU A 30 -2.83 -3.68 -11.16
CA GLU A 30 -4.20 -4.18 -11.08
C GLU A 30 -5.20 -3.21 -11.71
N SER A 31 -5.03 -1.91 -11.46
CA SER A 31 -5.86 -0.86 -12.04
C SER A 31 -5.73 -0.84 -13.56
N ASP A 32 -4.51 -0.94 -14.08
CA ASP A 32 -4.26 -0.99 -15.53
C ASP A 32 -4.88 -2.24 -16.14
N ALA A 33 -4.78 -3.39 -15.46
CA ALA A 33 -5.40 -4.63 -15.93
C ALA A 33 -6.92 -4.49 -16.01
N TYR A 34 -7.55 -3.85 -15.03
CA TYR A 34 -8.98 -3.59 -15.05
C TYR A 34 -9.39 -2.68 -16.21
N GLU A 35 -8.66 -1.58 -16.41
CA GLU A 35 -8.94 -0.62 -17.47
C GLU A 35 -8.79 -1.23 -18.86
N ASN A 36 -7.90 -2.20 -19.02
CA ASN A 36 -7.69 -2.90 -20.29
C ASN A 36 -8.68 -4.04 -20.54
N MET A 37 -9.54 -4.35 -19.59
CA MET A 37 -10.57 -5.37 -19.78
C MET A 37 -11.71 -4.82 -20.65
N PRO A 38 -12.30 -5.66 -21.53
CA PRO A 38 -13.56 -5.29 -22.19
C PRO A 38 -14.65 -4.98 -21.16
N GLU A 39 -15.54 -4.04 -21.48
CA GLU A 39 -16.59 -3.58 -20.57
C GLU A 39 -17.42 -4.74 -20.02
N SER A 40 -17.73 -5.74 -20.85
CA SER A 40 -18.51 -6.90 -20.42
C SER A 40 -17.80 -7.70 -19.33
N LEU A 41 -16.46 -7.76 -19.37
CA LEU A 41 -15.67 -8.44 -18.34
C LEU A 41 -15.53 -7.58 -17.09
N GLN A 42 -15.43 -6.26 -17.23
CA GLN A 42 -15.38 -5.34 -16.08
C GLN A 42 -16.64 -5.48 -15.22
N GLN A 43 -17.79 -5.73 -15.84
CA GLN A 43 -19.06 -5.89 -15.14
C GLN A 43 -19.31 -7.33 -14.66
N SER A 44 -18.40 -8.24 -14.94
CA SER A 44 -18.47 -9.63 -14.48
C SER A 44 -17.92 -9.80 -13.08
N ASP A 45 -18.07 -11.02 -12.52
CA ASP A 45 -17.48 -11.35 -11.21
C ASP A 45 -15.97 -11.15 -11.19
N ARG A 46 -15.28 -11.44 -12.30
CA ARG A 46 -13.85 -11.23 -12.42
C ARG A 46 -13.48 -9.76 -12.30
N GLY A 47 -14.23 -8.88 -12.97
CA GLY A 47 -14.04 -7.44 -12.87
C GLY A 47 -14.29 -6.94 -11.45
N SER A 48 -15.36 -7.41 -10.82
CA SER A 48 -15.68 -7.07 -9.44
C SER A 48 -14.57 -7.50 -8.47
N ASN A 49 -14.00 -8.69 -8.65
CA ASN A 49 -12.90 -9.18 -7.83
C ASN A 49 -11.65 -8.30 -7.97
N ILE A 50 -11.35 -7.85 -9.18
CA ILE A 50 -10.21 -6.96 -9.42
C ILE A 50 -10.44 -5.60 -8.75
N GLU A 51 -11.65 -5.05 -8.85
CA GLU A 51 -11.98 -3.80 -8.16
C GLU A 51 -11.82 -3.93 -6.64
N ASP A 52 -12.28 -5.05 -6.07
CA ASP A 52 -12.12 -5.33 -4.63
C ASP A 52 -10.64 -5.43 -4.26
N ASN A 53 -9.81 -6.05 -5.10
CA ASN A 53 -8.38 -6.15 -4.87
C ASN A 53 -7.71 -4.78 -4.85
N ILE A 54 -8.07 -3.92 -5.80
CA ILE A 54 -7.54 -2.55 -5.87
C ILE A 54 -7.92 -1.78 -4.60
N TYR A 55 -9.17 -1.85 -4.19
CA TYR A 55 -9.66 -1.20 -2.98
C TYR A 55 -8.89 -1.68 -1.74
N ASN A 56 -8.72 -2.99 -1.61
CA ASN A 56 -8.03 -3.59 -0.46
C ASN A 56 -6.54 -3.23 -0.45
N LEU A 57 -5.89 -3.16 -1.61
CA LEU A 57 -4.50 -2.73 -1.72
C LEU A 57 -4.35 -1.27 -1.30
N GLU A 58 -5.23 -0.40 -1.76
CA GLU A 58 -5.22 1.01 -1.39
C GLU A 58 -5.44 1.20 0.11
N ASP A 59 -6.32 0.40 0.71
CA ASP A 59 -6.57 0.41 2.15
C ASP A 59 -5.32 -0.04 2.92
N CYS A 60 -4.65 -1.08 2.47
CA CYS A 60 -3.38 -1.53 3.06
C CYS A 60 -2.32 -0.44 3.02
N ILE A 61 -2.18 0.25 1.89
CA ILE A 61 -1.22 1.34 1.72
C ILE A 61 -1.53 2.47 2.70
N SER A 62 -2.80 2.83 2.84
CA SER A 62 -3.23 3.84 3.81
C SER A 62 -2.88 3.45 5.24
N GLN A 63 -3.12 2.19 5.62
CA GLN A 63 -2.77 1.69 6.96
C GLN A 63 -1.26 1.71 7.20
N ILE A 64 -0.46 1.34 6.21
CA ILE A 64 1.01 1.40 6.32
C ILE A 64 1.46 2.85 6.51
N ASN A 65 0.88 3.79 5.77
CA ASN A 65 1.22 5.20 5.90
C ASN A 65 0.85 5.74 7.29
N ASP A 66 -0.26 5.30 7.87
CA ASP A 66 -0.64 5.64 9.25
C ASP A 66 0.39 5.10 10.26
N VAL A 67 0.86 3.88 10.05
CA VAL A 67 1.92 3.29 10.88
C VAL A 67 3.20 4.11 10.79
N ILE A 68 3.59 4.51 9.58
CA ILE A 68 4.78 5.35 9.35
C ILE A 68 4.65 6.66 10.11
N ASP A 69 3.50 7.32 10.02
CA ASP A 69 3.25 8.59 10.70
C ASP A 69 3.36 8.43 12.22
N THR A 70 2.78 7.37 12.76
CA THR A 70 2.85 7.08 14.20
C THR A 70 4.29 6.83 14.63
N LEU A 71 5.05 6.02 13.88
CA LEU A 71 6.45 5.74 14.19
C LEU A 71 7.31 7.00 14.09
N SER A 72 7.03 7.88 13.13
CA SER A 72 7.74 9.15 12.99
C SER A 72 7.54 10.03 14.22
N SER A 73 6.35 10.01 14.81
CA SER A 73 6.08 10.72 16.07
C SER A 73 6.85 10.11 17.25
N VAL A 74 7.03 8.80 17.27
CA VAL A 74 7.76 8.11 18.34
C VAL A 74 9.21 8.54 18.42
N ILE A 75 9.84 8.85 17.28
CA ILE A 75 11.27 9.19 17.21
C ILE A 75 11.56 10.69 17.18
N GLU A 76 10.56 11.53 17.24
CA GLU A 76 10.73 12.97 17.34
C GLU A 76 11.47 13.42 18.62
#